data_c369d1181b7295873f53c82ed5b15c32
#
_entry.id   c369d1181b7295873f53c82ed5b15c32
#
_cell.length_a   1.000
_cell.length_b   1.000
_cell.length_c   1.000
_cell.angle_alpha   90.00
_cell.angle_beta   90.00
_cell.angle_gamma   90.00
#
_symmetry.space_group_name_H-M   'P 1'
#
loop_
_entity.id
_entity.type
_entity.pdbx_description
1 polymer ?
#
loop_
_entity_poly.entity_id
_entity_poly.type
_entity_poly.pdbx_seq_one_letter_code
_entity_poly.pdbx_strand_id
1 'polypeptide(L)'
;GEVLVDGASVTHLPMYRRARLGIGYLPQETSIFRGLTVAENIMAVLEATEPVAAQRNIMLEDLLAEFSLSHLREAPAMALSGGERRRVEIARALASQPNYILLDEPLAGIDPIAVSDIRDLIAHLKDRGIGVLITDHNVRDTLDIVDRAYILHDGAILMEGPPAEIVAHSDVRRVYLGERFNL
;
A
#
# COMPACT_ATOMS: atom_id res chain seq x y z
N GLY A 1 22.31 1.12 -9.33
CA GLY A 1 21.38 -0.01 -9.18
C GLY A 1 20.45 -0.14 -10.37
N GLU A 2 19.74 -1.24 -10.46
CA GLU A 2 18.77 -1.53 -11.49
C GLU A 2 17.43 -1.88 -10.86
N VAL A 3 16.33 -1.45 -11.50
CA VAL A 3 14.98 -1.82 -11.11
C VAL A 3 14.36 -2.63 -12.24
N LEU A 4 13.94 -3.85 -11.91
CA LEU A 4 13.29 -4.78 -12.83
C LEU A 4 11.84 -4.99 -12.40
N VAL A 5 10.94 -5.07 -13.38
CA VAL A 5 9.54 -5.49 -13.18
C VAL A 5 9.28 -6.60 -14.19
N ASP A 6 8.93 -7.78 -13.70
CA ASP A 6 8.72 -9.00 -14.51
C ASP A 6 9.89 -9.27 -15.48
N GLY A 7 11.12 -9.04 -15.02
CA GLY A 7 12.35 -9.21 -15.80
C GLY A 7 12.68 -8.09 -16.79
N ALA A 8 11.82 -7.08 -16.93
CA ALA A 8 12.07 -5.92 -17.79
C ALA A 8 12.66 -4.76 -16.97
N SER A 9 13.76 -4.15 -17.48
CA SER A 9 14.37 -2.99 -16.82
C SER A 9 13.49 -1.74 -16.95
N VAL A 10 13.12 -1.18 -15.80
CA VAL A 10 12.33 0.05 -15.67
C VAL A 10 13.12 1.20 -15.05
N THR A 11 14.43 1.01 -14.87
CA THR A 11 15.32 1.94 -14.15
C THR A 11 15.21 3.38 -14.64
N HIS A 12 15.18 3.58 -15.96
CA HIS A 12 15.15 4.91 -16.58
C HIS A 12 13.73 5.39 -16.95
N LEU A 13 12.71 4.59 -16.64
CA LEU A 13 11.34 4.99 -16.94
C LEU A 13 10.84 6.00 -15.91
N PRO A 14 10.14 7.08 -16.35
CA PRO A 14 9.47 8.00 -15.46
C PRO A 14 8.30 7.29 -14.74
N MET A 15 7.92 7.80 -13.56
CA MET A 15 6.94 7.16 -12.68
C MET A 15 5.60 6.85 -13.38
N TYR A 16 5.09 7.75 -14.22
CA TYR A 16 3.83 7.50 -14.94
C TYR A 16 3.90 6.30 -15.91
N ARG A 17 5.09 6.00 -16.46
CA ARG A 17 5.28 4.78 -17.29
C ARG A 17 5.35 3.53 -16.42
N ARG A 18 6.01 3.61 -15.24
CA ARG A 18 6.02 2.50 -14.29
C ARG A 18 4.62 2.20 -13.77
N ALA A 19 3.80 3.23 -13.51
CA ALA A 19 2.40 3.05 -13.12
C ALA A 19 1.59 2.31 -14.20
N ARG A 20 1.81 2.62 -15.49
CA ARG A 20 1.16 1.90 -16.62
C ARG A 20 1.64 0.45 -16.78
N LEU A 21 2.76 0.09 -16.19
CA LEU A 21 3.25 -1.29 -16.11
C LEU A 21 2.69 -2.05 -14.89
N GLY A 22 1.71 -1.47 -14.20
CA GLY A 22 1.03 -2.11 -13.09
C GLY A 22 1.68 -1.87 -11.72
N ILE A 23 2.42 -0.77 -11.52
CA ILE A 23 2.94 -0.39 -10.21
C ILE A 23 2.05 0.69 -9.59
N GLY A 24 1.33 0.34 -8.53
CA GLY A 24 0.63 1.28 -7.66
C GLY A 24 1.56 1.84 -6.58
N TYR A 25 1.26 3.04 -6.09
CA TYR A 25 2.01 3.66 -5.00
C TYR A 25 1.08 4.37 -4.02
N LEU A 26 1.25 4.08 -2.75
CA LEU A 26 0.56 4.72 -1.65
C LEU A 26 1.59 5.39 -0.73
N PRO A 27 1.77 6.72 -0.82
CA PRO A 27 2.75 7.44 -0.04
C PRO A 27 2.39 7.47 1.45
N GLN A 28 3.39 7.78 2.28
CA GLN A 28 3.24 8.04 3.72
C GLN A 28 2.30 9.22 3.96
N GLU A 29 2.51 10.30 3.24
CA GLU A 29 1.67 11.49 3.36
C GLU A 29 0.31 11.30 2.68
N THR A 30 -0.71 11.99 3.22
CA THR A 30 -2.05 12.00 2.65
C THR A 30 -2.04 12.47 1.20
N SER A 31 -2.48 11.60 0.29
CA SER A 31 -2.47 11.83 -1.15
C SER A 31 -3.83 12.14 -1.75
N ILE A 32 -4.90 12.19 -0.92
CA ILE A 32 -6.26 12.42 -1.39
C ILE A 32 -6.44 13.76 -2.08
N PHE A 33 -7.23 13.82 -3.14
CA PHE A 33 -7.61 15.07 -3.79
C PHE A 33 -8.64 15.81 -2.95
N ARG A 34 -8.18 16.78 -2.17
CA ARG A 34 -8.95 17.44 -1.11
C ARG A 34 -10.22 18.16 -1.59
N GLY A 35 -10.21 18.67 -2.82
CA GLY A 35 -11.33 19.39 -3.44
C GLY A 35 -12.39 18.49 -4.08
N LEU A 36 -12.20 17.17 -4.06
CA LEU A 36 -13.09 16.20 -4.69
C LEU A 36 -13.86 15.40 -3.65
N THR A 37 -14.99 14.82 -4.07
CA THR A 37 -15.74 13.81 -3.30
C THR A 37 -14.99 12.46 -3.31
N VAL A 38 -15.48 11.49 -2.54
CA VAL A 38 -14.96 10.11 -2.53
C VAL A 38 -15.05 9.49 -3.93
N ALA A 39 -16.23 9.57 -4.57
CA ALA A 39 -16.41 9.04 -5.92
C ALA A 39 -15.51 9.71 -6.95
N GLU A 40 -15.40 11.04 -6.91
CA GLU A 40 -14.54 11.80 -7.82
C GLU A 40 -13.05 11.48 -7.64
N ASN A 41 -12.59 11.20 -6.42
CA ASN A 41 -11.22 10.76 -6.16
C ASN A 41 -10.87 9.46 -6.88
N ILE A 42 -11.78 8.49 -6.87
CA ILE A 42 -11.59 7.20 -7.54
C ILE A 42 -11.77 7.37 -9.06
N MET A 43 -12.82 8.10 -9.46
CA MET A 43 -13.14 8.35 -10.87
C MET A 43 -11.99 9.04 -11.62
N ALA A 44 -11.27 9.97 -10.99
CA ALA A 44 -10.14 10.66 -11.59
C ALA A 44 -9.04 9.72 -12.09
N VAL A 45 -8.82 8.60 -11.41
CA VAL A 45 -7.87 7.57 -11.87
C VAL A 45 -8.50 6.67 -12.93
N LEU A 46 -9.77 6.29 -12.75
CA LEU A 46 -10.50 5.48 -13.74
C LEU A 46 -10.56 6.19 -15.11
N GLU A 47 -10.77 7.50 -15.14
CA GLU A 47 -10.76 8.29 -16.38
C GLU A 47 -9.41 8.28 -17.11
N ALA A 48 -8.32 8.15 -16.33
CA ALA A 48 -6.97 8.09 -16.90
C ALA A 48 -6.57 6.68 -17.39
N THR A 49 -7.26 5.63 -16.92
CA THR A 49 -6.86 4.23 -17.13
C THR A 49 -7.85 3.41 -17.95
N GLU A 50 -9.16 3.72 -17.86
CA GLU A 50 -10.24 3.00 -18.55
C GLU A 50 -10.96 3.93 -19.55
N PRO A 51 -10.89 3.66 -20.86
CA PRO A 51 -11.49 4.53 -21.88
C PRO A 51 -13.03 4.45 -21.94
N VAL A 52 -13.62 3.31 -21.52
CA VAL A 52 -15.06 3.06 -21.67
C VAL A 52 -15.83 3.59 -20.47
N ALA A 53 -16.67 4.62 -20.66
CA ALA A 53 -17.40 5.26 -19.56
C ALA A 53 -18.32 4.30 -18.77
N ALA A 54 -18.99 3.37 -19.44
CA ALA A 54 -19.83 2.38 -18.77
C ALA A 54 -19.01 1.47 -17.85
N GLN A 55 -17.80 1.07 -18.27
CA GLN A 55 -16.91 0.25 -17.48
C GLN A 55 -16.35 1.01 -16.27
N ARG A 56 -16.00 2.30 -16.43
CA ARG A 56 -15.60 3.14 -15.30
C ARG A 56 -16.63 3.19 -14.19
N ASN A 57 -17.90 3.32 -14.55
CA ASN A 57 -19.00 3.36 -13.57
C ASN A 57 -19.14 2.04 -12.82
N ILE A 58 -19.02 0.90 -13.51
CA ILE A 58 -19.03 -0.42 -12.86
C ILE A 58 -17.85 -0.53 -11.89
N MET A 59 -16.64 -0.23 -12.34
CA MET A 59 -15.44 -0.30 -11.51
C MET A 59 -15.52 0.65 -10.30
N LEU A 60 -16.12 1.83 -10.46
CA LEU A 60 -16.33 2.76 -9.35
C LEU A 60 -17.24 2.15 -8.28
N GLU A 61 -18.39 1.59 -8.68
CA GLU A 61 -19.32 0.96 -7.74
C GLU A 61 -18.70 -0.24 -7.04
N ASP A 62 -17.97 -1.07 -7.78
CA ASP A 62 -17.25 -2.22 -7.22
C ASP A 62 -16.23 -1.78 -6.16
N LEU A 63 -15.41 -0.77 -6.45
CA LEU A 63 -14.43 -0.23 -5.49
C LEU A 63 -15.09 0.42 -4.27
N LEU A 64 -16.17 1.17 -4.47
CA LEU A 64 -16.92 1.77 -3.36
C LEU A 64 -17.52 0.70 -2.44
N ALA A 65 -18.07 -0.37 -3.01
CA ALA A 65 -18.63 -1.49 -2.24
C ALA A 65 -17.52 -2.26 -1.51
N GLU A 66 -16.45 -2.62 -2.21
CA GLU A 66 -15.31 -3.39 -1.70
C GLU A 66 -14.66 -2.74 -0.48
N PHE A 67 -14.48 -1.40 -0.51
CA PHE A 67 -13.87 -0.65 0.59
C PHE A 67 -14.89 -0.05 1.58
N SER A 68 -16.16 -0.48 1.51
CA SER A 68 -17.23 0.02 2.38
C SER A 68 -17.37 1.54 2.35
N LEU A 69 -17.26 2.14 1.17
CA LEU A 69 -17.30 3.58 0.92
C LEU A 69 -18.60 4.05 0.27
N SER A 70 -19.53 3.14 -0.08
CA SER A 70 -20.75 3.49 -0.84
C SER A 70 -21.59 4.57 -0.15
N HIS A 71 -21.67 4.53 1.19
CA HIS A 71 -22.41 5.52 1.99
C HIS A 71 -21.72 6.90 2.06
N LEU A 72 -20.45 6.97 1.68
CA LEU A 72 -19.64 8.20 1.65
C LEU A 72 -19.41 8.72 0.23
N ARG A 73 -20.04 8.12 -0.78
CA ARG A 73 -19.83 8.39 -2.20
C ARG A 73 -19.72 9.89 -2.52
N GLU A 74 -20.67 10.69 -2.02
CA GLU A 74 -20.77 12.14 -2.25
C GLU A 74 -20.11 12.98 -1.14
N ALA A 75 -19.51 12.31 -0.13
CA ALA A 75 -18.86 13.04 0.94
C ALA A 75 -17.60 13.76 0.44
N PRO A 76 -17.40 15.03 0.81
CA PRO A 76 -16.16 15.74 0.52
C PRO A 76 -14.97 15.04 1.18
N ALA A 77 -13.87 14.87 0.45
CA ALA A 77 -12.67 14.20 0.95
C ALA A 77 -12.11 14.81 2.26
N MET A 78 -12.34 16.10 2.47
CA MET A 78 -11.92 16.82 3.69
C MET A 78 -12.72 16.44 4.94
N ALA A 79 -13.93 15.90 4.79
CA ALA A 79 -14.80 15.52 5.89
C ALA A 79 -14.52 14.09 6.43
N LEU A 80 -13.67 13.33 5.75
CA LEU A 80 -13.39 11.94 6.09
C LEU A 80 -12.50 11.80 7.33
N SER A 81 -12.79 10.81 8.16
CA SER A 81 -11.87 10.33 9.19
C SER A 81 -10.57 9.80 8.59
N GLY A 82 -9.54 9.59 9.40
CA GLY A 82 -8.25 9.06 8.93
C GLY A 82 -8.40 7.68 8.27
N GLY A 83 -9.16 6.77 8.87
CA GLY A 83 -9.40 5.44 8.32
C GLY A 83 -10.22 5.45 7.02
N GLU A 84 -11.28 6.25 6.94
CA GLU A 84 -12.07 6.41 5.71
C GLU A 84 -11.22 6.99 4.59
N ARG A 85 -10.42 8.01 4.90
CA ARG A 85 -9.50 8.62 3.93
C ARG A 85 -8.50 7.60 3.39
N ARG A 86 -7.91 6.78 4.26
CA ARG A 86 -6.97 5.74 3.86
C ARG A 86 -7.62 4.71 2.94
N ARG A 87 -8.86 4.28 3.23
CA ARG A 87 -9.61 3.38 2.34
C ARG A 87 -9.87 4.00 0.96
N VAL A 88 -10.18 5.30 0.89
CA VAL A 88 -10.34 6.01 -0.40
C VAL A 88 -9.02 6.07 -1.18
N GLU A 89 -7.90 6.38 -0.51
CA GLU A 89 -6.58 6.42 -1.15
C GLU A 89 -6.20 5.07 -1.76
N ILE A 90 -6.55 3.98 -1.09
CA ILE A 90 -6.27 2.63 -1.56
C ILE A 90 -7.21 2.24 -2.69
N ALA A 91 -8.53 2.47 -2.55
CA ALA A 91 -9.49 2.25 -3.63
C ALA A 91 -9.06 3.01 -4.90
N ARG A 92 -8.58 4.25 -4.74
CA ARG A 92 -8.02 5.04 -5.83
C ARG A 92 -6.76 4.42 -6.43
N ALA A 93 -5.84 3.91 -5.61
CA ALA A 93 -4.65 3.23 -6.11
C ALA A 93 -5.00 1.95 -6.89
N LEU A 94 -6.03 1.21 -6.45
CA LEU A 94 -6.52 0.01 -7.12
C LEU A 94 -7.31 0.30 -8.39
N ALA A 95 -7.83 1.50 -8.57
CA ALA A 95 -8.52 1.91 -9.80
C ALA A 95 -7.65 1.78 -11.06
N SER A 96 -6.31 1.83 -10.90
CA SER A 96 -5.37 1.56 -11.98
C SER A 96 -5.10 0.07 -12.25
N GLN A 97 -5.74 -0.85 -11.51
CA GLN A 97 -5.55 -2.30 -11.58
C GLN A 97 -4.06 -2.72 -11.50
N PRO A 98 -3.34 -2.35 -10.44
CA PRO A 98 -1.92 -2.63 -10.34
C PRO A 98 -1.66 -4.12 -10.10
N ASN A 99 -0.52 -4.63 -10.63
CA ASN A 99 0.00 -5.96 -10.27
C ASN A 99 0.83 -5.91 -8.99
N TYR A 100 1.41 -4.75 -8.69
CA TYR A 100 2.24 -4.49 -7.51
C TYR A 100 1.84 -3.18 -6.87
N ILE A 101 1.82 -3.11 -5.54
CA ILE A 101 1.58 -1.88 -4.79
C ILE A 101 2.72 -1.62 -3.80
N LEU A 102 3.23 -0.40 -3.81
CA LEU A 102 4.24 0.06 -2.87
C LEU A 102 3.54 0.86 -1.77
N LEU A 103 3.68 0.43 -0.52
CA LEU A 103 3.13 1.08 0.66
C LEU A 103 4.27 1.70 1.46
N ASP A 104 4.30 3.01 1.54
CA ASP A 104 5.36 3.74 2.23
C ASP A 104 4.88 4.12 3.63
N GLU A 105 5.53 3.55 4.65
CA GLU A 105 5.22 3.68 6.07
C GLU A 105 3.71 3.61 6.40
N PRO A 106 2.99 2.54 5.96
CA PRO A 106 1.54 2.47 6.13
C PRO A 106 1.10 2.40 7.59
N LEU A 107 1.99 2.06 8.51
CA LEU A 107 1.73 1.93 9.94
C LEU A 107 2.18 3.16 10.74
N ALA A 108 2.78 4.17 10.09
CA ALA A 108 3.29 5.34 10.78
C ALA A 108 2.17 6.24 11.31
N GLY A 109 2.24 6.57 12.60
CA GLY A 109 1.35 7.56 13.23
C GLY A 109 -0.12 7.15 13.35
N ILE A 110 -0.43 5.87 13.17
CA ILE A 110 -1.79 5.35 13.36
C ILE A 110 -1.95 4.73 14.75
N ASP A 111 -3.19 4.77 15.25
CA ASP A 111 -3.50 4.13 16.54
C ASP A 111 -3.53 2.60 16.41
N PRO A 112 -3.37 1.85 17.53
CA PRO A 112 -3.35 0.39 17.50
C PRO A 112 -4.61 -0.28 16.92
N ILE A 113 -5.77 0.40 16.97
CA ILE A 113 -7.02 -0.13 16.41
C ILE A 113 -6.94 -0.04 14.87
N ALA A 114 -6.45 1.07 14.34
CA ALA A 114 -6.29 1.26 12.91
C ALA A 114 -5.17 0.39 12.29
N VAL A 115 -4.22 -0.13 13.09
CA VAL A 115 -3.25 -1.13 12.63
C VAL A 115 -3.95 -2.40 12.13
N SER A 116 -5.02 -2.84 12.82
CA SER A 116 -5.81 -3.99 12.38
C SER A 116 -6.42 -3.78 10.99
N ASP A 117 -6.99 -2.58 10.75
CA ASP A 117 -7.59 -2.24 9.45
C ASP A 117 -6.56 -2.30 8.31
N ILE A 118 -5.31 -1.88 8.57
CA ILE A 118 -4.22 -1.95 7.59
C ILE A 118 -3.79 -3.40 7.35
N ARG A 119 -3.75 -4.24 8.39
CA ARG A 119 -3.47 -5.68 8.25
C ARG A 119 -4.50 -6.36 7.37
N ASP A 120 -5.80 -6.14 7.66
CA ASP A 120 -6.90 -6.70 6.89
C ASP A 120 -6.85 -6.26 5.42
N LEU A 121 -6.49 -5.00 5.20
CA LEU A 121 -6.30 -4.46 3.87
C LEU A 121 -5.15 -5.13 3.12
N ILE A 122 -3.98 -5.31 3.75
CA ILE A 122 -2.84 -5.97 3.12
C ILE A 122 -3.18 -7.42 2.80
N ALA A 123 -3.86 -8.13 3.70
CA ALA A 123 -4.37 -9.47 3.45
C ALA A 123 -5.31 -9.50 2.23
N HIS A 124 -6.24 -8.55 2.16
CA HIS A 124 -7.15 -8.40 1.02
C HIS A 124 -6.41 -8.16 -0.31
N LEU A 125 -5.38 -7.31 -0.33
CA LEU A 125 -4.55 -7.09 -1.52
C LEU A 125 -3.84 -8.38 -1.97
N LYS A 126 -3.31 -9.15 -1.02
CA LYS A 126 -2.67 -10.45 -1.28
C LYS A 126 -3.67 -11.46 -1.86
N ASP A 127 -4.89 -11.54 -1.31
CA ASP A 127 -5.95 -12.43 -1.80
C ASP A 127 -6.36 -12.10 -3.24
N ARG A 128 -6.24 -10.85 -3.65
CA ARG A 128 -6.40 -10.41 -5.05
C ARG A 128 -5.22 -10.77 -5.96
N GLY A 129 -4.16 -11.36 -5.43
CA GLY A 129 -2.94 -11.69 -6.18
C GLY A 129 -2.04 -10.49 -6.46
N ILE A 130 -2.21 -9.38 -5.74
CA ILE A 130 -1.37 -8.18 -5.86
C ILE A 130 -0.11 -8.36 -5.01
N GLY A 131 1.06 -8.16 -5.62
CA GLY A 131 2.32 -8.11 -4.89
C GLY A 131 2.42 -6.84 -4.04
N VAL A 132 2.67 -6.98 -2.74
CA VAL A 132 2.75 -5.82 -1.82
C VAL A 132 4.17 -5.64 -1.32
N LEU A 133 4.77 -4.47 -1.56
CA LEU A 133 6.03 -4.06 -0.96
C LEU A 133 5.78 -2.97 0.07
N ILE A 134 6.23 -3.21 1.30
CA ILE A 134 6.04 -2.30 2.44
C ILE A 134 7.40 -1.79 2.90
N THR A 135 7.53 -0.48 3.09
CA THR A 135 8.61 0.12 3.87
C THR A 135 8.01 0.61 5.18
N ASP A 136 8.58 0.21 6.32
CA ASP A 136 8.14 0.71 7.63
C ASP A 136 9.27 0.59 8.66
N HIS A 137 9.26 1.44 9.66
CA HIS A 137 10.15 1.40 10.80
C HIS A 137 9.55 0.65 12.00
N ASN A 138 8.25 0.37 11.99
CA ASN A 138 7.57 -0.46 12.99
C ASN A 138 7.78 -1.95 12.69
N VAL A 139 8.94 -2.45 13.07
CA VAL A 139 9.39 -3.81 12.71
C VAL A 139 8.42 -4.88 13.21
N ARG A 140 7.88 -4.73 14.42
CA ARG A 140 6.99 -5.72 15.02
C ARG A 140 5.71 -5.91 14.20
N ASP A 141 4.97 -4.82 14.00
CA ASP A 141 3.70 -4.89 13.26
C ASP A 141 3.91 -5.27 11.80
N THR A 142 5.05 -4.86 11.21
CA THR A 142 5.39 -5.21 9.83
C THR A 142 5.70 -6.70 9.69
N LEU A 143 6.51 -7.27 10.60
CA LEU A 143 6.85 -8.71 10.53
C LEU A 143 5.63 -9.62 10.71
N ASP A 144 4.58 -9.15 11.40
CA ASP A 144 3.33 -9.91 11.57
C ASP A 144 2.50 -10.05 10.27
N ILE A 145 2.76 -9.21 9.25
CA ILE A 145 1.92 -9.14 8.04
C ILE A 145 2.64 -9.50 6.73
N VAL A 146 3.98 -9.57 6.76
CA VAL A 146 4.78 -9.88 5.56
C VAL A 146 5.17 -11.35 5.48
N ASP A 147 5.35 -11.86 4.27
CA ASP A 147 5.87 -13.22 4.04
C ASP A 147 7.39 -13.26 4.05
N ARG A 148 8.04 -12.14 3.72
CA ARG A 148 9.49 -11.96 3.65
C ARG A 148 9.86 -10.53 4.01
N ALA A 149 10.97 -10.35 4.72
CA ALA A 149 11.49 -9.03 5.07
C ALA A 149 12.95 -8.87 4.69
N TYR A 150 13.35 -7.64 4.45
CA TYR A 150 14.71 -7.19 4.22
C TYR A 150 15.06 -6.16 5.27
N ILE A 151 16.06 -6.41 6.08
CA ILE A 151 16.57 -5.46 7.08
C ILE A 151 17.73 -4.68 6.46
N LEU A 152 17.51 -3.36 6.32
CA LEU A 152 18.52 -2.43 5.81
C LEU A 152 19.26 -1.77 6.98
N HIS A 153 20.58 -1.80 6.95
CA HIS A 153 21.44 -1.14 7.93
C HIS A 153 22.66 -0.57 7.25
N ASP A 154 22.99 0.67 7.52
CA ASP A 154 24.15 1.38 6.95
C ASP A 154 24.28 1.27 5.41
N GLY A 155 23.13 1.33 4.72
CA GLY A 155 23.10 1.27 3.25
C GLY A 155 23.29 -0.11 2.64
N ALA A 156 23.29 -1.18 3.46
CA ALA A 156 23.40 -2.56 3.03
C ALA A 156 22.26 -3.42 3.59
N ILE A 157 21.97 -4.56 2.93
CA ILE A 157 21.07 -5.57 3.47
C ILE A 157 21.80 -6.34 4.56
N LEU A 158 21.35 -6.17 5.81
CA LEU A 158 21.88 -6.89 6.96
C LEU A 158 21.38 -8.34 7.00
N MET A 159 20.10 -8.53 6.69
CA MET A 159 19.44 -9.83 6.69
C MET A 159 18.23 -9.79 5.75
N GLU A 160 17.92 -10.92 5.12
CA GLU A 160 16.68 -11.14 4.39
C GLU A 160 16.13 -12.53 4.69
N GLY A 161 14.83 -12.68 4.75
CA GLY A 161 14.17 -13.97 4.99
C GLY A 161 12.77 -13.85 5.52
N PRO A 162 12.12 -14.99 5.86
CA PRO A 162 10.84 -15.00 6.52
C PRO A 162 10.94 -14.39 7.94
N PRO A 163 9.84 -13.84 8.50
CA PRO A 163 9.81 -13.19 9.80
C PRO A 163 10.49 -13.96 10.93
N ALA A 164 10.25 -15.27 11.00
CA ALA A 164 10.85 -16.11 12.05
C ALA A 164 12.39 -16.13 12.01
N GLU A 165 13.00 -16.14 10.83
CA GLU A 165 14.46 -16.09 10.68
C GLU A 165 15.00 -14.71 11.01
N ILE A 166 14.29 -13.64 10.63
CA ILE A 166 14.64 -12.25 10.95
C ILE A 166 14.71 -12.05 12.47
N VAL A 167 13.69 -12.51 13.20
CA VAL A 167 13.62 -12.38 14.68
C VAL A 167 14.69 -13.23 15.38
N ALA A 168 15.06 -14.38 14.83
CA ALA A 168 16.09 -15.25 15.39
C ALA A 168 17.51 -14.72 15.16
N HIS A 169 17.72 -13.80 14.21
CA HIS A 169 19.06 -13.35 13.82
C HIS A 169 19.68 -12.43 14.90
N SER A 170 20.87 -12.78 15.37
CA SER A 170 21.56 -12.09 16.48
C SER A 170 21.84 -10.61 16.21
N ASP A 171 22.30 -10.28 15.01
CA ASP A 171 22.62 -8.89 14.65
C ASP A 171 21.37 -8.04 14.48
N VAL A 172 20.28 -8.59 13.95
CA VAL A 172 19.00 -7.90 13.87
C VAL A 172 18.46 -7.59 15.28
N ARG A 173 18.53 -8.56 16.18
CA ARG A 173 18.15 -8.35 17.58
C ARG A 173 18.99 -7.26 18.24
N ARG A 174 20.30 -7.27 18.05
CA ARG A 174 21.21 -6.28 18.65
C ARG A 174 20.98 -4.87 18.12
N VAL A 175 20.72 -4.72 16.83
CA VAL A 175 20.69 -3.41 16.17
C VAL A 175 19.28 -2.82 16.11
N TYR A 176 18.25 -3.66 15.90
CA TYR A 176 16.89 -3.18 15.62
C TYR A 176 15.85 -3.55 16.67
N LEU A 177 15.86 -4.79 17.16
CA LEU A 177 14.76 -5.31 17.96
C LEU A 177 14.98 -5.13 19.46
N GLY A 178 16.26 -5.09 19.89
CA GLY A 178 16.63 -5.20 21.29
C GLY A 178 16.57 -6.65 21.80
N GLU A 179 17.34 -6.95 22.87
CA GLU A 179 17.50 -8.31 23.37
C GLU A 179 16.22 -8.95 23.93
N ARG A 180 15.21 -8.14 24.30
CA ARG A 180 13.94 -8.58 24.90
C ARG A 180 12.79 -8.68 23.90
N PHE A 181 13.05 -8.55 22.61
CA PHE A 181 12.01 -8.62 21.59
C PHE A 181 11.51 -10.06 21.42
N ASN A 182 10.17 -10.23 21.51
CA ASN A 182 9.44 -11.44 21.14
C ASN A 182 8.24 -11.02 20.27
N LEU A 183 7.97 -11.77 19.21
CA LEU A 183 6.73 -11.67 18.42
C LEU A 183 5.53 -12.13 19.25
#